data_580a10d1c09f3b3bd7505d4e6e37c228
#
_entry.id   580a10d1c09f3b3bd7505d4e6e37c228
#
_cell.length_a   1.000
_cell.length_b   1.000
_cell.length_c   1.000
_cell.angle_alpha   90.00
_cell.angle_beta   90.00
_cell.angle_gamma   90.00
#
_symmetry.space_group_name_H-M   'P 1'
#
loop_
_entity.id
_entity.type
_entity.pdbx_description
1 polymer ?
#
loop_
_entity_poly.entity_id
_entity_poly.type
_entity_poly.pdbx_seq_one_letter_code
_entity_poly.pdbx_strand_id
1 'polypeptide(L)'
;MPLRTLFLNPPSFENFDGGAASRWPATREVESYWYPVWLAYPAGMLEGSRLLDAPSHGVSAGETIEIAGNYELLVLFTSTPGFASDILLAHAVRDRNPNIRIVFVGPHVTALPEKCLRDCPAIDFVCRKEFDYSVVELAQGKSPEEVLGISYRKNGAIMHNADRPPIENLDALPHVTDVYKRDLNIAQYEIPFLRYPYVSLYTTRGCPAQCTFCLWPQALSGHAWRKRSTDDVAGEMAKAKEYWPDVQEFFFDDDTFNIQKARTIELCAKLKPLKLTWSCTSRARGDELFSGKAGCNNCHAEPLWTEPGWNLHQPSEVCIDSFQADRGPDMRYRTSPIGALSTHFKAASITTGASLI
;
A
#
# COMPACT_ATOMS: atom_id res chain seq x y z
N MET A 1 -9.69 18.29 22.38
CA MET A 1 -8.55 18.10 21.45
C MET A 1 -8.65 16.70 20.90
N PRO A 2 -8.25 16.43 19.65
CA PRO A 2 -8.21 15.08 19.12
C PRO A 2 -7.23 14.20 19.93
N LEU A 3 -7.48 12.90 19.95
CA LEU A 3 -6.60 11.93 20.59
C LEU A 3 -5.23 11.92 19.91
N ARG A 4 -4.15 11.84 20.69
CA ARG A 4 -2.81 11.63 20.14
C ARG A 4 -2.78 10.27 19.43
N THR A 5 -2.64 10.30 18.10
CA THR A 5 -2.86 9.15 17.24
C THR A 5 -1.56 8.68 16.60
N LEU A 6 -1.29 7.38 16.72
CA LEU A 6 -0.26 6.69 15.96
C LEU A 6 -0.89 5.88 14.83
N PHE A 7 -0.50 6.18 13.59
CA PHE A 7 -0.79 5.35 12.43
C PHE A 7 0.38 4.39 12.23
N LEU A 8 0.10 3.10 12.22
CA LEU A 8 1.11 2.06 12.27
C LEU A 8 0.98 1.06 11.13
N ASN A 9 2.04 0.94 10.33
CA ASN A 9 2.33 -0.27 9.58
C ASN A 9 3.20 -1.16 10.48
N PRO A 10 2.68 -2.28 11.02
CA PRO A 10 3.32 -2.98 12.12
C PRO A 10 4.50 -3.85 11.68
N PRO A 11 5.50 -4.05 12.56
CA PRO A 11 6.50 -5.10 12.38
C PRO A 11 5.89 -6.46 12.69
N SER A 12 6.47 -7.52 12.15
CA SER A 12 6.06 -8.88 12.49
C SER A 12 6.82 -9.42 13.71
N PHE A 13 6.13 -10.21 14.53
CA PHE A 13 6.77 -11.02 15.59
C PHE A 13 7.49 -12.27 15.05
N GLU A 14 7.22 -12.66 13.81
CA GLU A 14 7.70 -13.90 13.19
C GLU A 14 8.78 -13.67 12.12
N ASN A 15 9.48 -12.53 12.15
CA ASN A 15 10.43 -12.14 11.12
C ASN A 15 9.85 -12.10 9.70
N PHE A 16 8.57 -11.79 9.58
CA PHE A 16 7.99 -11.49 8.28
C PHE A 16 8.57 -10.20 7.73
N ASP A 17 8.66 -10.18 6.43
CA ASP A 17 9.07 -9.01 5.72
C ASP A 17 7.88 -8.08 5.51
N GLY A 18 7.93 -6.91 6.15
CA GLY A 18 7.14 -5.78 5.76
C GLY A 18 5.63 -5.84 5.90
N GLY A 19 5.09 -6.22 7.02
CA GLY A 19 3.69 -5.96 7.39
C GLY A 19 2.66 -5.84 6.26
N ALA A 20 1.65 -5.04 6.48
CA ALA A 20 0.53 -4.88 5.54
C ALA A 20 0.86 -4.07 4.27
N ALA A 21 1.84 -3.17 4.33
CA ALA A 21 2.29 -2.43 3.16
C ALA A 21 3.13 -3.30 2.22
N SER A 22 3.65 -4.40 2.69
CA SER A 22 4.29 -5.40 1.84
C SER A 22 3.22 -6.30 1.23
N ARG A 23 3.25 -6.44 -0.09
CA ARG A 23 2.37 -7.38 -0.81
C ARG A 23 2.73 -8.84 -0.50
N TRP A 24 3.88 -9.08 0.05
CA TRP A 24 4.44 -10.40 0.32
C TRP A 24 5.03 -10.45 1.74
N PRO A 25 4.19 -10.59 2.77
CA PRO A 25 4.66 -10.71 4.13
C PRO A 25 5.29 -12.09 4.35
N ALA A 26 6.56 -12.21 3.98
CA ALA A 26 7.36 -13.41 4.16
C ALA A 26 8.84 -13.02 4.15
N THR A 27 9.69 -13.86 4.70
CA THR A 27 11.13 -13.70 4.54
C THR A 27 11.49 -13.78 3.05
N ARG A 28 12.14 -12.73 2.54
CA ARG A 28 12.49 -12.60 1.12
C ARG A 28 13.98 -12.40 0.96
N GLU A 29 14.48 -12.82 -0.20
CA GLU A 29 15.89 -12.59 -0.57
C GLU A 29 16.16 -11.13 -0.92
N VAL A 30 15.15 -10.40 -1.34
CA VAL A 30 15.24 -9.00 -1.76
C VAL A 30 14.35 -8.14 -0.88
N GLU A 31 14.92 -7.10 -0.29
CA GLU A 31 14.16 -6.08 0.41
C GLU A 31 13.25 -5.35 -0.59
N SER A 32 11.99 -5.17 -0.22
CA SER A 32 11.01 -4.50 -1.05
C SER A 32 9.93 -3.90 -0.16
N TYR A 33 9.94 -2.58 -0.01
CA TYR A 33 9.04 -1.86 0.86
C TYR A 33 8.20 -0.87 0.06
N TRP A 34 6.88 -0.99 0.24
CA TRP A 34 5.89 -0.08 -0.33
C TRP A 34 5.54 1.00 0.69
N TYR A 35 5.28 2.21 0.21
CA TYR A 35 4.82 3.28 1.07
C TYR A 35 3.46 2.96 1.71
N PRO A 36 3.25 3.28 3.00
CA PRO A 36 1.98 3.12 3.68
C PRO A 36 1.00 4.24 3.31
N VAL A 37 0.72 4.39 2.00
CA VAL A 37 -0.04 5.50 1.41
C VAL A 37 -1.41 5.65 2.06
N TRP A 38 -2.11 4.51 2.30
CA TRP A 38 -3.44 4.51 2.92
C TRP A 38 -3.45 5.07 4.34
N LEU A 39 -2.38 4.87 5.11
CA LEU A 39 -2.25 5.43 6.46
C LEU A 39 -1.82 6.90 6.43
N ALA A 40 -1.10 7.32 5.39
CA ALA A 40 -0.61 8.69 5.29
C ALA A 40 -1.74 9.71 5.12
N TYR A 41 -2.81 9.38 4.40
CA TYR A 41 -3.94 10.29 4.24
C TYR A 41 -4.58 10.70 5.58
N PRO A 42 -5.11 9.78 6.39
CA PRO A 42 -5.70 10.16 7.68
C PRO A 42 -4.66 10.71 8.67
N ALA A 43 -3.38 10.32 8.58
CA ALA A 43 -2.31 10.93 9.36
C ALA A 43 -2.10 12.41 9.01
N GLY A 44 -2.25 12.78 7.74
CA GLY A 44 -2.21 14.18 7.31
C GLY A 44 -3.43 15.00 7.74
N MET A 45 -4.56 14.35 8.03
CA MET A 45 -5.80 15.02 8.47
C MET A 45 -5.83 15.32 9.98
N LEU A 46 -4.92 14.74 10.77
CA LEU A 46 -4.88 14.88 12.23
C LEU A 46 -3.59 15.57 12.66
N GLU A 47 -3.73 16.76 13.16
CA GLU A 47 -2.61 17.49 13.75
C GLU A 47 -2.03 16.73 14.96
N GLY A 48 -0.71 16.67 15.07
CA GLY A 48 -0.02 15.95 16.16
C GLY A 48 -0.04 14.42 16.04
N SER A 49 -0.57 13.87 14.93
CA SER A 49 -0.44 12.44 14.63
C SER A 49 0.97 12.10 14.16
N ARG A 50 1.30 10.81 14.22
CA ARG A 50 2.54 10.25 13.66
C ARG A 50 2.21 9.04 12.79
N LEU A 51 2.88 8.92 11.66
CA LEU A 51 2.92 7.71 10.85
C LEU A 51 4.22 6.95 11.17
N LEU A 52 4.10 5.69 11.57
CA LEU A 52 5.23 4.79 11.79
C LEU A 52 5.12 3.60 10.84
N ASP A 53 6.10 3.48 9.97
CA ASP A 53 6.28 2.31 9.12
C ASP A 53 7.44 1.49 9.68
N ALA A 54 7.11 0.57 10.58
CA ALA A 54 8.10 -0.14 11.36
C ALA A 54 9.02 -1.04 10.51
N PRO A 55 8.50 -1.82 9.51
CA PRO A 55 9.34 -2.71 8.72
C PRO A 55 10.41 -1.99 7.92
N SER A 56 10.04 -0.95 7.18
CA SER A 56 10.98 -0.22 6.31
C SER A 56 12.05 0.53 7.10
N HIS A 57 11.72 0.93 8.35
CA HIS A 57 12.64 1.66 9.22
C HIS A 57 13.40 0.76 10.21
N GLY A 58 13.22 -0.56 10.12
CA GLY A 58 13.89 -1.52 11.01
C GLY A 58 13.49 -1.40 12.48
N VAL A 59 12.28 -0.84 12.75
CA VAL A 59 11.77 -0.70 14.12
C VAL A 59 11.22 -2.04 14.59
N SER A 60 11.79 -2.58 15.65
CA SER A 60 11.40 -3.85 16.24
C SER A 60 10.02 -3.82 16.87
N ALA A 61 9.45 -5.00 17.12
CA ALA A 61 8.18 -5.14 17.82
C ALA A 61 8.25 -4.52 19.24
N GLY A 62 9.35 -4.72 19.96
CA GLY A 62 9.55 -4.13 21.30
C GLY A 62 9.57 -2.61 21.26
N GLU A 63 10.34 -2.02 20.37
CA GLU A 63 10.38 -0.55 20.18
C GLU A 63 9.02 -0.01 19.74
N THR A 64 8.32 -0.72 18.86
CA THR A 64 6.97 -0.34 18.42
C THR A 64 5.98 -0.30 19.59
N ILE A 65 6.03 -1.28 20.51
CA ILE A 65 5.19 -1.32 21.71
C ILE A 65 5.48 -0.10 22.60
N GLU A 66 6.75 0.21 22.85
CA GLU A 66 7.14 1.37 23.66
C GLU A 66 6.70 2.69 23.01
N ILE A 67 6.84 2.84 21.70
CA ILE A 67 6.38 4.01 20.97
C ILE A 67 4.85 4.12 21.09
N ALA A 68 4.11 3.04 20.75
CA ALA A 68 2.65 3.03 20.78
C ALA A 68 2.08 3.32 22.17
N GLY A 69 2.76 2.88 23.23
CA GLY A 69 2.38 3.15 24.61
C GLY A 69 2.24 4.64 24.98
N ASN A 70 2.83 5.54 24.20
CA ASN A 70 2.76 6.98 24.40
C ASN A 70 1.55 7.65 23.71
N TYR A 71 0.72 6.88 23.00
CA TYR A 71 -0.42 7.40 22.26
C TYR A 71 -1.74 7.02 22.92
N GLU A 72 -2.82 7.71 22.52
CA GLU A 72 -4.18 7.49 23.03
C GLU A 72 -5.01 6.67 22.03
N LEU A 73 -4.62 6.72 20.75
CA LEU A 73 -5.23 5.96 19.66
C LEU A 73 -4.14 5.33 18.80
N LEU A 74 -4.23 4.02 18.63
CA LEU A 74 -3.42 3.27 17.66
C LEU A 74 -4.31 2.88 16.46
N VAL A 75 -3.90 3.25 15.27
CA VAL A 75 -4.51 2.83 14.01
C VAL A 75 -3.54 1.89 13.31
N LEU A 76 -3.86 0.60 13.28
CA LEU A 76 -2.99 -0.44 12.76
C LEU A 76 -3.54 -0.98 11.43
N PHE A 77 -2.73 -0.91 10.37
CA PHE A 77 -3.08 -1.47 9.08
C PHE A 77 -2.70 -2.94 9.03
N THR A 78 -3.67 -3.82 8.71
CA THR A 78 -3.46 -5.26 8.70
C THR A 78 -3.87 -5.89 7.37
N SER A 79 -3.24 -7.01 7.07
CA SER A 79 -3.54 -7.89 5.94
C SER A 79 -3.81 -9.32 6.42
N THR A 80 -4.36 -10.17 5.55
CA THR A 80 -4.65 -11.56 5.94
C THR A 80 -3.41 -12.32 6.42
N PRO A 81 -2.26 -12.25 5.75
CA PRO A 81 -1.05 -12.92 6.23
C PRO A 81 -0.48 -12.34 7.53
N GLY A 82 -0.60 -11.03 7.75
CA GLY A 82 -0.06 -10.36 8.95
C GLY A 82 -0.96 -10.44 10.18
N PHE A 83 -2.25 -10.76 10.02
CA PHE A 83 -3.24 -10.59 11.07
C PHE A 83 -2.92 -11.32 12.38
N ALA A 84 -2.38 -12.54 12.32
CA ALA A 84 -2.00 -13.30 13.51
C ALA A 84 -0.90 -12.61 14.33
N SER A 85 0.12 -12.08 13.64
CA SER A 85 1.19 -11.29 14.28
C SER A 85 0.67 -9.96 14.82
N ASP A 86 -0.22 -9.31 14.07
CA ASP A 86 -0.78 -8.01 14.43
C ASP A 86 -1.67 -8.09 15.68
N ILE A 87 -2.36 -9.22 15.89
CA ILE A 87 -3.09 -9.52 17.16
C ILE A 87 -2.12 -9.56 18.34
N LEU A 88 -0.98 -10.23 18.22
CA LEU A 88 0.01 -10.31 19.28
C LEU A 88 0.55 -8.91 19.64
N LEU A 89 0.82 -8.11 18.63
CA LEU A 89 1.23 -6.72 18.83
C LEU A 89 0.15 -5.90 19.54
N ALA A 90 -1.11 -6.04 19.13
CA ALA A 90 -2.23 -5.32 19.75
C ALA A 90 -2.39 -5.68 21.24
N HIS A 91 -2.26 -6.94 21.61
CA HIS A 91 -2.27 -7.38 23.01
C HIS A 91 -1.10 -6.76 23.79
N ALA A 92 0.12 -6.84 23.26
CA ALA A 92 1.30 -6.29 23.92
C ALA A 92 1.22 -4.77 24.11
N VAL A 93 0.67 -4.04 23.14
CA VAL A 93 0.44 -2.59 23.25
C VAL A 93 -0.64 -2.30 24.31
N ARG A 94 -1.70 -3.10 24.37
CA ARG A 94 -2.75 -2.97 25.39
C ARG A 94 -2.20 -3.25 26.80
N ASP A 95 -1.35 -4.25 26.94
CA ASP A 95 -0.69 -4.58 28.22
C ASP A 95 0.23 -3.42 28.66
N ARG A 96 0.93 -2.77 27.71
CA ARG A 96 1.79 -1.61 27.98
C ARG A 96 1.01 -0.35 28.30
N ASN A 97 -0.12 -0.12 27.65
CA ASN A 97 -1.03 1.01 27.87
C ASN A 97 -2.49 0.53 27.90
N PRO A 98 -3.04 0.22 29.09
CA PRO A 98 -4.42 -0.27 29.19
C PRO A 98 -5.51 0.68 28.68
N ASN A 99 -5.21 1.98 28.58
CA ASN A 99 -6.16 3.01 28.17
C ASN A 99 -6.12 3.35 26.68
N ILE A 100 -5.15 2.82 25.93
CA ILE A 100 -5.06 3.09 24.49
C ILE A 100 -6.27 2.51 23.76
N ARG A 101 -6.84 3.26 22.84
CA ARG A 101 -7.84 2.72 21.89
C ARG A 101 -7.11 2.11 20.69
N ILE A 102 -7.57 0.96 20.24
CA ILE A 102 -6.92 0.24 19.13
C ILE A 102 -7.93 0.04 18.00
N VAL A 103 -7.60 0.59 16.83
CA VAL A 103 -8.37 0.51 15.59
C VAL A 103 -7.58 -0.31 14.58
N PHE A 104 -8.22 -1.35 14.06
CA PHE A 104 -7.66 -2.07 12.91
C PHE A 104 -8.31 -1.61 11.61
N VAL A 105 -7.48 -1.42 10.58
CA VAL A 105 -7.88 -1.01 9.23
C VAL A 105 -7.26 -1.96 8.21
N GLY A 106 -7.73 -1.92 6.98
CA GLY A 106 -7.15 -2.70 5.89
C GLY A 106 -8.05 -3.82 5.37
N PRO A 107 -7.57 -4.59 4.38
CA PRO A 107 -8.42 -5.53 3.64
C PRO A 107 -8.94 -6.69 4.47
N HIS A 108 -8.14 -7.24 5.39
CA HIS A 108 -8.54 -8.39 6.19
C HIS A 108 -9.73 -8.06 7.09
N VAL A 109 -9.63 -6.97 7.83
CA VAL A 109 -10.69 -6.57 8.77
C VAL A 109 -11.92 -6.01 8.07
N THR A 110 -11.77 -5.50 6.85
CA THR A 110 -12.91 -5.13 6.00
C THR A 110 -13.72 -6.38 5.61
N ALA A 111 -13.05 -7.45 5.23
CA ALA A 111 -13.69 -8.68 4.80
C ALA A 111 -14.30 -9.48 5.98
N LEU A 112 -13.66 -9.47 7.15
CA LEU A 112 -13.99 -10.31 8.30
C LEU A 112 -14.11 -9.52 9.61
N PRO A 113 -14.87 -8.41 9.66
CA PRO A 113 -14.87 -7.49 10.81
C PRO A 113 -15.35 -8.16 12.11
N GLU A 114 -16.40 -8.97 12.02
CA GLU A 114 -16.94 -9.67 13.17
C GLU A 114 -15.96 -10.70 13.74
N LYS A 115 -15.35 -11.48 12.84
CA LYS A 115 -14.35 -12.49 13.25
C LYS A 115 -13.15 -11.82 13.93
N CYS A 116 -12.63 -10.73 13.36
CA CYS A 116 -11.50 -10.01 13.93
C CYS A 116 -11.79 -9.47 15.34
N LEU A 117 -12.97 -8.88 15.53
CA LEU A 117 -13.40 -8.42 16.85
C LEU A 117 -13.60 -9.58 17.85
N ARG A 118 -14.07 -10.74 17.39
CA ARG A 118 -14.27 -11.91 18.23
C ARG A 118 -12.93 -12.53 18.64
N ASP A 119 -12.01 -12.64 17.70
CA ASP A 119 -10.73 -13.33 17.90
C ASP A 119 -9.72 -12.48 18.69
N CYS A 120 -9.84 -11.15 18.66
CA CYS A 120 -8.93 -10.25 19.36
C CYS A 120 -9.67 -9.25 20.26
N PRO A 121 -9.76 -9.51 21.58
CA PRO A 121 -10.35 -8.57 22.53
C PRO A 121 -9.64 -7.22 22.63
N ALA A 122 -8.36 -7.14 22.27
CA ALA A 122 -7.60 -5.89 22.28
C ALA A 122 -8.04 -4.89 21.19
N ILE A 123 -8.69 -5.33 20.13
CA ILE A 123 -9.23 -4.44 19.11
C ILE A 123 -10.51 -3.78 19.62
N ASP A 124 -10.58 -2.47 19.69
CA ASP A 124 -11.79 -1.72 20.06
C ASP A 124 -12.68 -1.48 18.85
N PHE A 125 -12.09 -1.11 17.70
CA PHE A 125 -12.78 -0.76 16.49
C PHE A 125 -12.14 -1.39 15.26
N VAL A 126 -12.96 -1.72 14.29
CA VAL A 126 -12.57 -2.04 12.93
C VAL A 126 -13.16 -0.97 12.02
N CYS A 127 -12.32 -0.28 11.24
CA CYS A 127 -12.80 0.60 10.17
C CYS A 127 -12.71 -0.14 8.84
N ARG A 128 -13.85 -0.21 8.14
CA ARG A 128 -14.00 -0.93 6.88
C ARG A 128 -13.82 -0.02 5.67
N LYS A 129 -13.31 -0.58 4.57
CA LYS A 129 -13.14 0.10 3.27
C LYS A 129 -12.26 1.36 3.38
N GLU A 130 -12.67 2.47 2.79
CA GLU A 130 -11.98 3.76 2.93
C GLU A 130 -12.19 4.33 4.33
N PHE A 131 -11.19 4.20 5.15
CA PHE A 131 -11.26 4.48 6.58
C PHE A 131 -10.83 5.89 6.99
N ASP A 132 -10.37 6.71 6.04
CA ASP A 132 -9.77 8.03 6.31
C ASP A 132 -10.62 8.84 7.30
N TYR A 133 -11.84 9.19 6.93
CA TYR A 133 -12.74 9.97 7.80
C TYR A 133 -13.23 9.21 9.04
N SER A 134 -13.40 7.88 8.94
CA SER A 134 -13.86 7.08 10.08
C SER A 134 -12.87 7.12 11.23
N VAL A 135 -11.57 7.00 10.91
CA VAL A 135 -10.48 7.11 11.89
C VAL A 135 -10.38 8.53 12.45
N VAL A 136 -10.48 9.54 11.58
CA VAL A 136 -10.42 10.96 12.01
C VAL A 136 -11.57 11.29 12.97
N GLU A 137 -12.79 10.85 12.68
CA GLU A 137 -13.96 11.03 13.55
C GLU A 137 -13.78 10.33 14.91
N LEU A 138 -13.22 9.11 14.93
CA LEU A 138 -12.88 8.41 16.19
C LEU A 138 -11.82 9.15 16.98
N ALA A 139 -10.77 9.66 16.33
CA ALA A 139 -9.71 10.45 16.96
C ALA A 139 -10.22 11.76 17.53
N GLN A 140 -11.22 12.37 16.92
CA GLN A 140 -11.89 13.59 17.39
C GLN A 140 -12.89 13.33 18.53
N GLY A 141 -13.09 12.06 18.94
CA GLY A 141 -13.95 11.69 20.05
C GLY A 141 -15.44 11.60 19.69
N LYS A 142 -15.79 11.50 18.39
CA LYS A 142 -17.16 11.26 17.98
C LYS A 142 -17.67 9.93 18.55
N SER A 143 -18.95 9.88 18.93
CA SER A 143 -19.57 8.67 19.46
C SER A 143 -19.48 7.54 18.44
N PRO A 144 -19.05 6.32 18.83
CA PRO A 144 -18.94 5.19 17.90
C PRO A 144 -20.22 4.90 17.13
N GLU A 145 -21.39 5.14 17.72
CA GLU A 145 -22.70 4.94 17.09
C GLU A 145 -22.95 5.86 15.89
N GLU A 146 -22.23 6.98 15.83
CA GLU A 146 -22.40 8.00 14.79
C GLU A 146 -21.32 7.92 13.70
N VAL A 147 -20.30 7.09 13.90
CA VAL A 147 -19.19 6.95 12.93
C VAL A 147 -19.54 5.90 11.88
N LEU A 148 -19.66 6.33 10.63
CA LEU A 148 -19.92 5.40 9.52
C LEU A 148 -18.73 4.50 9.24
N GLY A 149 -18.97 3.29 8.72
CA GLY A 149 -17.97 2.35 8.25
C GLY A 149 -17.21 1.61 9.35
N ILE A 150 -17.69 1.65 10.60
CA ILE A 150 -17.02 0.95 11.70
C ILE A 150 -17.81 -0.28 12.18
N SER A 151 -17.07 -1.18 12.81
CA SER A 151 -17.60 -2.27 13.62
C SER A 151 -16.91 -2.26 14.99
N TYR A 152 -17.66 -2.52 16.06
CA TYR A 152 -17.19 -2.42 17.44
C TYR A 152 -18.04 -3.26 18.40
N ARG A 153 -17.58 -3.42 19.66
CA ARG A 153 -18.35 -4.09 20.70
C ARG A 153 -19.15 -3.10 21.52
N LYS A 154 -20.42 -3.44 21.78
CA LYS A 154 -21.30 -2.72 22.70
C LYS A 154 -22.12 -3.70 23.51
N ASN A 155 -22.01 -3.63 24.82
CA ASN A 155 -22.77 -4.52 25.75
C ASN A 155 -22.64 -6.03 25.45
N GLY A 156 -21.44 -6.46 25.07
CA GLY A 156 -21.15 -7.86 24.71
C GLY A 156 -21.56 -8.27 23.28
N ALA A 157 -22.28 -7.43 22.55
CA ALA A 157 -22.63 -7.66 21.15
C ALA A 157 -21.67 -6.94 20.19
N ILE A 158 -21.50 -7.48 19.00
CA ILE A 158 -20.76 -6.81 17.91
C ILE A 158 -21.77 -5.99 17.08
N MET A 159 -21.48 -4.71 16.94
CA MET A 159 -22.28 -3.75 16.20
C MET A 159 -21.59 -3.40 14.89
N HIS A 160 -22.37 -3.22 13.84
CA HIS A 160 -21.89 -2.77 12.53
C HIS A 160 -22.68 -1.53 12.13
N ASN A 161 -22.02 -0.38 12.06
CA ASN A 161 -22.66 0.82 11.51
C ASN A 161 -22.76 0.70 9.97
N ALA A 162 -23.62 1.51 9.37
CA ALA A 162 -23.71 1.60 7.92
C ALA A 162 -22.34 1.88 7.29
N ASP A 163 -22.10 1.31 6.12
CA ASP A 163 -20.86 1.57 5.39
C ASP A 163 -20.75 3.06 5.05
N ARG A 164 -19.52 3.57 5.13
CA ARG A 164 -19.23 4.93 4.68
C ARG A 164 -19.20 4.97 3.16
N PRO A 165 -19.89 5.95 2.52
CA PRO A 165 -19.74 6.19 1.10
C PRO A 165 -18.28 6.47 0.74
N PRO A 166 -17.81 6.05 -0.45
CA PRO A 166 -16.49 6.40 -0.94
C PRO A 166 -16.27 7.92 -1.01
N ILE A 167 -15.03 8.36 -0.77
CA ILE A 167 -14.67 9.78 -0.84
C ILE A 167 -14.76 10.25 -2.29
N GLU A 168 -15.67 11.15 -2.60
CA GLU A 168 -15.89 11.65 -3.96
C GLU A 168 -14.83 12.67 -4.39
N ASN A 169 -14.56 13.66 -3.54
CA ASN A 169 -13.55 14.69 -3.80
C ASN A 169 -12.20 14.30 -3.18
N LEU A 170 -11.32 13.74 -4.00
CA LEU A 170 -9.98 13.33 -3.55
C LEU A 170 -9.01 14.51 -3.35
N ASP A 171 -9.27 15.68 -3.95
CA ASP A 171 -8.46 16.88 -3.73
C ASP A 171 -8.67 17.49 -2.33
N ALA A 172 -9.71 17.04 -1.60
CA ALA A 172 -9.90 17.42 -0.21
C ALA A 172 -8.99 16.66 0.77
N LEU A 173 -8.32 15.62 0.30
CA LEU A 173 -7.37 14.86 1.10
C LEU A 173 -6.00 15.58 1.15
N PRO A 174 -5.24 15.45 2.25
CA PRO A 174 -3.91 16.04 2.32
C PRO A 174 -2.94 15.40 1.33
N HIS A 175 -1.91 16.12 0.95
CA HIS A 175 -0.79 15.56 0.22
C HIS A 175 -0.02 14.57 1.11
N VAL A 176 0.11 13.33 0.66
CA VAL A 176 0.82 12.29 1.43
C VAL A 176 2.31 12.59 1.57
N THR A 177 2.86 13.33 0.62
CA THR A 177 4.27 13.76 0.62
C THR A 177 4.63 14.65 1.80
N ASP A 178 3.68 15.40 2.36
CA ASP A 178 3.89 16.18 3.59
C ASP A 178 4.07 15.26 4.81
N VAL A 179 3.27 14.20 4.88
CA VAL A 179 3.37 13.19 5.94
C VAL A 179 4.68 12.40 5.80
N TYR A 180 5.05 12.04 4.58
CA TYR A 180 6.34 11.36 4.34
C TYR A 180 7.51 12.23 4.77
N LYS A 181 7.48 13.54 4.42
CA LYS A 181 8.53 14.46 4.83
C LYS A 181 8.65 14.60 6.34
N ARG A 182 7.53 14.54 7.04
CA ARG A 182 7.47 14.64 8.50
C ARG A 182 7.94 13.37 9.20
N ASP A 183 7.52 12.20 8.72
CA ASP A 183 7.52 10.96 9.49
C ASP A 183 8.41 9.84 8.90
N LEU A 184 8.74 9.88 7.60
CA LEU A 184 9.41 8.79 6.90
C LEU A 184 10.76 9.22 6.32
N ASN A 185 11.65 8.24 6.18
CA ASN A 185 12.89 8.40 5.44
C ASN A 185 12.77 7.69 4.08
N ILE A 186 12.72 8.45 2.99
CA ILE A 186 12.54 7.89 1.64
C ILE A 186 13.68 6.93 1.23
N ALA A 187 14.87 7.07 1.81
CA ALA A 187 15.98 6.17 1.57
C ALA A 187 15.78 4.76 2.14
N GLN A 188 14.70 4.51 2.89
CA GLN A 188 14.35 3.18 3.38
C GLN A 188 13.38 2.44 2.46
N TYR A 189 12.92 3.09 1.39
CA TYR A 189 11.97 2.50 0.45
C TYR A 189 12.65 2.12 -0.85
N GLU A 190 12.60 0.83 -1.14
CA GLU A 190 13.16 0.26 -2.35
C GLU A 190 12.19 -0.77 -2.94
N ILE A 191 11.96 -0.68 -4.24
CA ILE A 191 11.24 -1.69 -5.02
C ILE A 191 12.10 -2.06 -6.21
N PRO A 192 12.34 -3.35 -6.47
CA PRO A 192 13.32 -3.82 -7.44
C PRO A 192 13.13 -3.33 -8.88
N PHE A 193 11.92 -2.92 -9.27
CA PHE A 193 11.62 -2.44 -10.63
C PHE A 193 11.53 -0.91 -10.73
N LEU A 194 11.75 -0.16 -9.63
CA LEU A 194 11.78 1.30 -9.64
C LEU A 194 13.20 1.81 -9.44
N ARG A 195 13.45 3.05 -9.89
CA ARG A 195 14.70 3.75 -9.60
C ARG A 195 14.72 4.19 -8.15
N TYR A 196 15.86 4.14 -7.53
CA TYR A 196 16.05 4.46 -6.13
C TYR A 196 16.82 5.77 -5.93
N PRO A 197 16.43 6.64 -4.97
CA PRO A 197 15.20 6.57 -4.16
C PRO A 197 13.94 6.95 -4.96
N TYR A 198 12.81 6.38 -4.57
CA TYR A 198 11.51 6.69 -5.20
C TYR A 198 10.50 7.24 -4.19
N VAL A 199 9.45 7.89 -4.69
CA VAL A 199 8.30 8.34 -3.90
C VAL A 199 7.02 7.85 -4.55
N SER A 200 6.13 7.22 -3.76
CA SER A 200 4.85 6.70 -4.25
C SER A 200 3.67 7.54 -3.77
N LEU A 201 2.69 7.73 -4.65
CA LEU A 201 1.42 8.42 -4.33
C LEU A 201 0.27 7.86 -5.17
N TYR A 202 -0.97 8.16 -4.75
CA TYR A 202 -2.17 7.87 -5.54
C TYR A 202 -2.66 9.13 -6.26
N THR A 203 -3.03 8.96 -7.52
CA THR A 203 -3.72 10.00 -8.31
C THR A 203 -5.20 9.70 -8.47
N THR A 204 -5.59 8.46 -8.20
CA THR A 204 -6.97 7.96 -8.31
C THR A 204 -7.25 6.95 -7.21
N ARG A 205 -8.53 6.69 -6.95
CA ARG A 205 -9.00 5.57 -6.12
C ARG A 205 -10.13 4.83 -6.83
N GLY A 206 -10.15 3.52 -6.67
CA GLY A 206 -11.15 2.64 -7.25
C GLY A 206 -10.83 2.18 -8.67
N CYS A 207 -11.28 0.98 -9.00
CA CYS A 207 -11.10 0.38 -10.31
C CYS A 207 -12.42 -0.20 -10.82
N PRO A 208 -12.91 0.21 -12.00
CA PRO A 208 -14.19 -0.28 -12.54
C PRO A 208 -14.11 -1.73 -13.03
N ALA A 209 -12.91 -2.30 -13.13
CA ALA A 209 -12.74 -3.68 -13.52
C ALA A 209 -13.17 -4.63 -12.39
N GLN A 210 -13.74 -5.77 -12.79
CA GLN A 210 -14.25 -6.80 -11.89
C GLN A 210 -13.38 -8.06 -11.95
N CYS A 211 -12.06 -7.87 -11.83
CA CYS A 211 -11.13 -9.00 -11.80
C CYS A 211 -11.37 -9.83 -10.54
N THR A 212 -11.66 -11.11 -10.70
CA THR A 212 -12.05 -11.99 -9.58
C THR A 212 -10.96 -12.24 -8.55
N PHE A 213 -9.70 -12.06 -8.95
CA PHE A 213 -8.53 -12.21 -8.09
C PHE A 213 -8.13 -10.91 -7.37
N CYS A 214 -8.66 -9.75 -7.78
CA CYS A 214 -8.20 -8.47 -7.27
C CYS A 214 -8.91 -8.11 -5.96
N LEU A 215 -8.11 -7.90 -4.91
CA LEU A 215 -8.60 -7.59 -3.58
C LEU A 215 -9.00 -6.12 -3.43
N TRP A 216 -8.24 -5.20 -4.01
CA TRP A 216 -8.29 -3.78 -3.67
C TRP A 216 -9.66 -3.11 -3.88
N PRO A 217 -10.31 -3.23 -5.04
CA PRO A 217 -11.63 -2.62 -5.22
C PRO A 217 -12.70 -3.22 -4.31
N GLN A 218 -12.56 -4.50 -3.98
CA GLN A 218 -13.54 -5.20 -3.14
C GLN A 218 -13.40 -4.85 -1.66
N ALA A 219 -12.15 -4.68 -1.19
CA ALA A 219 -11.86 -4.52 0.23
C ALA A 219 -11.59 -3.07 0.66
N LEU A 220 -11.14 -2.19 -0.23
CA LEU A 220 -10.79 -0.82 0.13
C LEU A 220 -11.43 0.22 -0.80
N SER A 221 -10.93 0.34 -2.03
CA SER A 221 -11.18 1.49 -2.90
C SER A 221 -12.54 1.50 -3.62
N GLY A 222 -13.22 0.34 -3.69
CA GLY A 222 -14.47 0.19 -4.43
C GLY A 222 -14.28 0.19 -5.96
N HIS A 223 -15.39 0.01 -6.69
CA HIS A 223 -15.39 -0.04 -8.15
C HIS A 223 -15.67 1.32 -8.81
N ALA A 224 -16.10 2.32 -8.05
CA ALA A 224 -16.28 3.68 -8.54
C ALA A 224 -14.91 4.36 -8.68
N TRP A 225 -14.49 4.58 -9.93
CA TRP A 225 -13.23 5.27 -10.20
C TRP A 225 -13.38 6.77 -9.94
N ARG A 226 -12.54 7.30 -9.08
CA ARG A 226 -12.49 8.70 -8.65
C ARG A 226 -11.07 9.21 -8.81
N LYS A 227 -10.92 10.49 -9.06
CA LYS A 227 -9.65 11.09 -9.44
C LYS A 227 -9.37 12.38 -8.66
N ARG A 228 -8.12 12.62 -8.40
CA ARG A 228 -7.60 13.96 -8.06
C ARG A 228 -7.53 14.80 -9.34
N SER A 229 -7.64 16.10 -9.20
CA SER A 229 -7.40 17.01 -10.31
C SER A 229 -5.94 16.92 -10.77
N THR A 230 -5.71 17.22 -12.03
CA THR A 230 -4.35 17.22 -12.59
C THR A 230 -3.48 18.32 -12.00
N ASP A 231 -4.09 19.42 -11.54
CA ASP A 231 -3.38 20.52 -10.85
C ASP A 231 -2.92 20.09 -9.46
N ASP A 232 -3.79 19.41 -8.71
CA ASP A 232 -3.47 18.92 -7.38
C ASP A 232 -2.31 17.90 -7.42
N VAL A 233 -2.36 16.93 -8.34
CA VAL A 233 -1.29 15.95 -8.53
C VAL A 233 0.03 16.62 -8.94
N ALA A 234 -0.01 17.52 -9.90
CA ALA A 234 1.19 18.21 -10.37
C ALA A 234 1.78 19.12 -9.28
N GLY A 235 0.93 19.76 -8.48
CA GLY A 235 1.33 20.56 -7.32
C GLY A 235 2.03 19.72 -6.25
N GLU A 236 1.48 18.56 -5.90
CA GLU A 236 2.13 17.64 -4.95
C GLU A 236 3.49 17.15 -5.45
N MET A 237 3.59 16.78 -6.74
CA MET A 237 4.85 16.34 -7.31
C MET A 237 5.91 17.44 -7.36
N ALA A 238 5.53 18.68 -7.70
CA ALA A 238 6.43 19.82 -7.66
C ALA A 238 6.99 20.05 -6.26
N LYS A 239 6.13 20.04 -5.27
CA LYS A 239 6.46 20.16 -3.85
C LYS A 239 7.34 19.00 -3.36
N ALA A 240 7.02 17.77 -3.74
CA ALA A 240 7.82 16.59 -3.40
C ALA A 240 9.24 16.67 -3.97
N LYS A 241 9.40 17.21 -5.17
CA LYS A 241 10.73 17.47 -5.75
C LYS A 241 11.54 18.49 -4.93
N GLU A 242 10.89 19.49 -4.36
CA GLU A 242 11.55 20.45 -3.46
C GLU A 242 11.98 19.76 -2.15
N TYR A 243 11.14 18.84 -1.63
CA TYR A 243 11.47 18.08 -0.44
C TYR A 243 12.64 17.11 -0.63
N TRP A 244 12.74 16.51 -1.81
CA TRP A 244 13.74 15.50 -2.16
C TRP A 244 14.31 15.76 -3.56
N PRO A 245 15.30 16.67 -3.68
CA PRO A 245 15.91 16.99 -4.97
C PRO A 245 16.55 15.78 -5.65
N ASP A 246 17.01 14.81 -4.87
CA ASP A 246 17.72 13.60 -5.33
C ASP A 246 16.79 12.43 -5.67
N VAL A 247 15.46 12.58 -5.56
CA VAL A 247 14.52 11.53 -5.93
C VAL A 247 14.67 11.17 -7.41
N GLN A 248 14.78 9.86 -7.68
CA GLN A 248 15.02 9.34 -9.02
C GLN A 248 13.73 9.01 -9.77
N GLU A 249 12.66 8.65 -9.03
CA GLU A 249 11.40 8.26 -9.65
C GLU A 249 10.20 8.56 -8.75
N PHE A 250 9.09 8.97 -9.37
CA PHE A 250 7.78 9.02 -8.75
C PHE A 250 6.95 7.86 -9.26
N PHE A 251 6.25 7.16 -8.38
CA PHE A 251 5.42 6.02 -8.74
C PHE A 251 3.95 6.28 -8.39
N PHE A 252 3.10 6.29 -9.41
CA PHE A 252 1.66 6.34 -9.22
C PHE A 252 1.13 4.91 -8.99
N ASP A 253 0.90 4.56 -7.73
CA ASP A 253 0.41 3.22 -7.32
C ASP A 253 -1.12 3.13 -7.39
N ASP A 254 -1.71 3.75 -8.39
CA ASP A 254 -3.15 3.71 -8.64
C ASP A 254 -3.60 2.27 -8.93
N ASP A 255 -4.84 1.92 -8.58
CA ASP A 255 -5.45 0.65 -9.02
C ASP A 255 -5.45 0.56 -10.55
N THR A 256 -5.67 1.68 -11.24
CA THR A 256 -5.53 1.84 -12.68
C THR A 256 -5.43 3.32 -13.06
N PHE A 257 -4.28 3.77 -13.50
CA PHE A 257 -3.99 5.17 -13.80
C PHE A 257 -4.72 5.70 -15.04
N ASN A 258 -4.79 4.92 -16.13
CA ASN A 258 -5.13 5.38 -17.48
C ASN A 258 -6.59 5.19 -17.91
N ILE A 259 -7.53 5.14 -16.97
CA ILE A 259 -8.96 4.98 -17.28
C ILE A 259 -9.50 6.09 -18.19
N GLN A 260 -9.11 7.34 -17.93
CA GLN A 260 -9.56 8.50 -18.70
C GLN A 260 -8.42 9.09 -19.52
N LYS A 261 -8.37 8.77 -20.81
CA LYS A 261 -7.31 9.21 -21.73
C LYS A 261 -7.06 10.72 -21.72
N ALA A 262 -8.12 11.54 -21.74
CA ALA A 262 -7.99 13.00 -21.74
C ALA A 262 -7.27 13.52 -20.49
N ARG A 263 -7.64 13.00 -19.30
CA ARG A 263 -6.96 13.33 -18.04
C ARG A 263 -5.50 12.90 -18.05
N THR A 264 -5.22 11.71 -18.56
CA THR A 264 -3.83 11.22 -18.65
C THR A 264 -2.97 12.15 -19.50
N ILE A 265 -3.48 12.56 -20.67
CA ILE A 265 -2.77 13.50 -21.55
C ILE A 265 -2.56 14.86 -20.86
N GLU A 266 -3.59 15.38 -20.20
CA GLU A 266 -3.52 16.64 -19.45
C GLU A 266 -2.48 16.57 -18.33
N LEU A 267 -2.50 15.51 -17.55
CA LEU A 267 -1.52 15.32 -16.46
C LEU A 267 -0.10 15.21 -17.01
N CYS A 268 0.13 14.42 -18.06
CA CYS A 268 1.44 14.36 -18.73
C CYS A 268 1.94 15.73 -19.18
N ALA A 269 1.05 16.58 -19.73
CA ALA A 269 1.40 17.93 -20.14
C ALA A 269 1.83 18.82 -18.95
N LYS A 270 1.14 18.68 -17.78
CA LYS A 270 1.48 19.42 -16.55
C LYS A 270 2.76 18.90 -15.88
N LEU A 271 3.05 17.61 -15.97
CA LEU A 271 4.26 17.02 -15.41
C LEU A 271 5.51 17.28 -16.27
N LYS A 272 5.35 17.45 -17.57
CA LYS A 272 6.48 17.65 -18.50
C LYS A 272 7.45 18.76 -18.09
N PRO A 273 7.00 19.97 -17.65
CA PRO A 273 7.90 21.05 -17.22
C PRO A 273 8.72 20.69 -15.97
N LEU A 274 8.23 19.79 -15.13
CA LEU A 274 8.89 19.38 -13.89
C LEU A 274 10.13 18.51 -14.15
N LYS A 275 10.26 17.94 -15.37
CA LYS A 275 11.37 17.07 -15.78
C LYS A 275 11.62 15.92 -14.80
N LEU A 276 10.54 15.31 -14.31
CA LEU A 276 10.56 14.18 -13.38
C LEU A 276 10.46 12.86 -14.14
N THR A 277 11.18 11.86 -13.67
CA THR A 277 10.92 10.46 -14.05
C THR A 277 9.74 9.95 -13.23
N TRP A 278 8.77 9.31 -13.87
CA TRP A 278 7.64 8.71 -13.20
C TRP A 278 7.14 7.47 -13.94
N SER A 279 6.53 6.59 -13.22
CA SER A 279 5.86 5.38 -13.70
C SER A 279 4.50 5.20 -13.02
N CYS A 280 3.70 4.28 -13.50
CA CYS A 280 2.37 4.06 -12.94
C CYS A 280 1.91 2.61 -13.10
N THR A 281 1.03 2.19 -12.20
CA THR A 281 0.24 0.98 -12.38
C THR A 281 -0.89 1.26 -13.37
N SER A 282 -0.99 0.47 -14.43
CA SER A 282 -1.92 0.68 -15.51
C SER A 282 -2.43 -0.64 -16.08
N ARG A 283 -3.64 -0.63 -16.62
CA ARG A 283 -4.15 -1.74 -17.43
C ARG A 283 -3.82 -1.47 -18.88
N ALA A 284 -2.98 -2.30 -19.48
CA ALA A 284 -2.86 -2.38 -20.92
C ALA A 284 -4.05 -3.16 -21.48
N ARG A 285 -4.47 -2.88 -22.71
CA ARG A 285 -5.29 -3.84 -23.47
C ARG A 285 -4.39 -5.04 -23.79
N GLY A 286 -4.46 -6.03 -22.91
CA GLY A 286 -3.55 -7.18 -22.91
C GLY A 286 -3.49 -7.89 -24.25
N ASP A 287 -4.64 -8.02 -24.92
CA ASP A 287 -4.74 -8.79 -26.16
C ASP A 287 -3.92 -8.18 -27.32
N GLU A 288 -3.99 -6.88 -27.53
CA GLU A 288 -3.24 -6.22 -28.61
C GLU A 288 -1.73 -6.11 -28.33
N LEU A 289 -1.36 -5.95 -27.06
CA LEU A 289 0.04 -5.92 -26.63
C LEU A 289 0.62 -7.33 -26.59
N PHE A 290 -0.11 -8.26 -26.00
CA PHE A 290 0.31 -9.63 -25.81
C PHE A 290 0.45 -10.38 -27.14
N SER A 291 -0.55 -10.25 -28.02
CA SER A 291 -0.60 -10.92 -29.31
C SER A 291 0.12 -10.16 -30.44
N GLY A 292 0.34 -8.86 -30.27
CA GLY A 292 0.87 -7.98 -31.31
C GLY A 292 2.29 -7.50 -31.04
N LYS A 293 2.41 -6.28 -30.49
CA LYS A 293 3.68 -5.55 -30.41
C LYS A 293 4.75 -6.21 -29.51
N ALA A 294 4.34 -6.87 -28.44
CA ALA A 294 5.26 -7.49 -27.51
C ALA A 294 5.59 -8.96 -27.85
N GLY A 295 4.78 -9.59 -28.72
CA GLY A 295 5.02 -10.99 -29.14
C GLY A 295 4.97 -12.01 -28.00
N CYS A 296 4.35 -11.65 -26.86
CA CYS A 296 4.34 -12.50 -25.66
C CYS A 296 3.66 -13.84 -25.88
N ASN A 297 2.71 -13.92 -26.85
CA ASN A 297 2.04 -15.15 -27.25
C ASN A 297 2.99 -16.17 -27.89
N ASN A 298 4.18 -15.77 -28.29
CA ASN A 298 5.18 -16.70 -28.81
C ASN A 298 5.71 -17.64 -27.72
N CYS A 299 5.71 -17.15 -26.45
CA CYS A 299 6.19 -17.89 -25.30
C CYS A 299 5.07 -18.30 -24.33
N HIS A 300 3.91 -17.64 -24.39
CA HIS A 300 2.79 -17.85 -23.46
C HIS A 300 1.53 -18.26 -24.23
N ALA A 301 1.28 -19.55 -24.32
CA ALA A 301 0.15 -20.11 -25.08
C ALA A 301 -1.15 -20.15 -24.25
N GLU A 302 -2.30 -19.96 -24.95
CA GLU A 302 -3.62 -20.23 -24.36
C GLU A 302 -3.78 -21.72 -24.00
N PRO A 303 -4.58 -22.10 -22.97
CA PRO A 303 -5.35 -21.22 -22.08
C PRO A 303 -4.58 -20.74 -20.85
N LEU A 304 -3.37 -21.23 -20.62
CA LEU A 304 -2.64 -20.96 -19.37
C LEU A 304 -1.78 -19.70 -19.43
N TRP A 305 -1.56 -19.17 -20.64
CA TRP A 305 -0.68 -18.02 -20.87
C TRP A 305 0.72 -18.17 -20.26
N THR A 306 1.18 -19.42 -20.14
CA THR A 306 2.50 -19.80 -19.66
C THR A 306 3.17 -20.71 -20.65
N GLU A 307 4.49 -20.62 -20.72
CA GLU A 307 5.26 -21.55 -21.57
C GLU A 307 5.22 -22.96 -20.97
N PRO A 308 4.92 -24.00 -21.75
CA PRO A 308 4.98 -25.38 -21.28
C PRO A 308 6.45 -25.78 -21.08
N GLY A 309 6.87 -25.89 -19.83
CA GLY A 309 8.23 -26.33 -19.47
C GLY A 309 9.04 -25.27 -18.72
N TRP A 310 10.26 -25.66 -18.31
CA TRP A 310 11.21 -24.80 -17.60
C TRP A 310 12.16 -24.17 -18.64
N ASN A 311 11.70 -23.20 -19.40
CA ASN A 311 12.56 -22.48 -20.32
C ASN A 311 12.98 -21.14 -19.69
N LEU A 312 14.27 -20.97 -19.51
CA LEU A 312 14.89 -19.74 -19.07
C LEU A 312 15.30 -18.96 -20.31
N HIS A 313 14.61 -17.87 -20.58
CA HIS A 313 14.93 -16.98 -21.68
C HIS A 313 15.86 -15.85 -21.24
N GLN A 314 16.75 -15.43 -22.13
CA GLN A 314 17.45 -14.18 -21.94
C GLN A 314 16.46 -13.01 -22.04
N PRO A 315 16.66 -11.91 -21.28
CA PRO A 315 15.77 -10.73 -21.34
C PRO A 315 15.48 -10.25 -22.76
N SER A 316 16.48 -10.28 -23.65
CA SER A 316 16.34 -9.90 -25.06
C SER A 316 15.45 -10.83 -25.88
N GLU A 317 15.34 -12.11 -25.50
CA GLU A 317 14.52 -13.08 -26.19
C GLU A 317 13.02 -12.94 -25.89
N VAL A 318 12.70 -12.42 -24.71
CA VAL A 318 11.31 -12.26 -24.24
C VAL A 318 10.87 -10.79 -24.18
N CYS A 319 11.52 -9.93 -24.95
CA CYS A 319 11.20 -8.50 -25.03
C CYS A 319 11.19 -7.77 -23.69
N ILE A 320 11.96 -8.23 -22.71
CA ILE A 320 12.18 -7.51 -21.45
C ILE A 320 13.24 -6.43 -21.69
N ASP A 321 12.98 -5.24 -21.18
CA ASP A 321 13.97 -4.18 -21.17
C ASP A 321 15.21 -4.63 -20.38
N SER A 322 16.37 -4.63 -21.02
CA SER A 322 17.66 -4.97 -20.38
C SER A 322 17.93 -4.14 -19.11
N PHE A 323 17.38 -2.91 -19.06
CA PHE A 323 17.43 -2.06 -17.90
C PHE A 323 16.97 -2.74 -16.60
N GLN A 324 15.95 -3.58 -16.64
CA GLN A 324 15.47 -4.31 -15.47
C GLN A 324 16.40 -5.47 -15.09
N ALA A 325 17.01 -6.12 -16.07
CA ALA A 325 17.99 -7.18 -15.84
C ALA A 325 19.32 -6.62 -15.33
N ASP A 326 19.72 -5.45 -15.82
CA ASP A 326 20.98 -4.79 -15.47
C ASP A 326 20.98 -4.17 -14.06
N ARG A 327 19.80 -4.02 -13.45
CA ARG A 327 19.65 -3.53 -12.06
C ARG A 327 19.94 -4.59 -10.99
N GLY A 328 20.16 -5.82 -11.36
CA GLY A 328 20.49 -6.89 -10.43
C GLY A 328 21.60 -6.56 -9.41
N PRO A 329 22.70 -5.88 -9.82
CA PRO A 329 23.78 -5.50 -8.92
C PRO A 329 23.40 -4.45 -7.86
N ASP A 330 22.40 -3.62 -8.15
CA ASP A 330 21.99 -2.49 -7.30
C ASP A 330 20.93 -2.88 -6.26
N MET A 331 20.44 -4.13 -6.31
CA MET A 331 19.43 -4.60 -5.39
C MET A 331 20.04 -5.04 -4.06
N ARG A 332 19.40 -4.66 -2.95
CA ARG A 332 19.72 -5.19 -1.63
C ARG A 332 19.19 -6.61 -1.50
N TYR A 333 20.10 -7.56 -1.33
CA TYR A 333 19.76 -8.96 -1.12
C TYR A 333 19.92 -9.31 0.36
N ARG A 334 18.97 -10.04 0.92
CA ARG A 334 19.18 -10.73 2.18
C ARG A 334 20.15 -11.87 1.98
N THR A 335 20.99 -12.13 2.96
CA THR A 335 21.85 -13.30 2.98
C THR A 335 20.98 -14.55 3.12
N SER A 336 20.65 -15.18 2.00
CA SER A 336 19.92 -16.43 1.93
C SER A 336 20.75 -17.46 1.13
N PRO A 337 20.75 -18.74 1.54
CA PRO A 337 21.40 -19.80 0.76
C PRO A 337 20.79 -20.01 -0.63
N ILE A 338 19.62 -19.41 -0.93
CA ILE A 338 18.89 -19.57 -2.19
C ILE A 338 19.17 -18.40 -3.16
N GLY A 339 20.06 -17.48 -2.83
CA GLY A 339 20.34 -16.26 -3.61
C GLY A 339 20.68 -16.48 -5.09
N ALA A 340 21.23 -17.65 -5.44
CA ALA A 340 21.54 -17.99 -6.84
C ALA A 340 20.28 -18.30 -7.70
N LEU A 341 19.17 -18.70 -7.08
CA LEU A 341 17.91 -19.01 -7.77
C LEU A 341 17.06 -17.77 -8.01
N SER A 342 17.24 -16.71 -7.21
CA SER A 342 16.41 -15.50 -7.27
C SER A 342 16.64 -14.67 -8.54
N THR A 343 17.85 -14.69 -9.11
CA THR A 343 18.15 -13.98 -10.36
C THR A 343 17.40 -14.53 -11.57
N HIS A 344 17.05 -15.81 -11.56
CA HIS A 344 16.33 -16.47 -12.65
C HIS A 344 14.82 -16.27 -12.55
N PHE A 345 14.27 -16.22 -11.33
CA PHE A 345 12.85 -15.95 -11.09
C PHE A 345 12.43 -14.52 -11.44
N LYS A 346 13.34 -13.55 -11.38
CA LYS A 346 13.04 -12.15 -11.69
C LYS A 346 12.74 -11.91 -13.17
N ALA A 347 13.39 -12.59 -14.06
CA ALA A 347 13.11 -12.47 -15.50
C ALA A 347 11.69 -12.94 -15.82
N ALA A 348 11.22 -14.02 -15.20
CA ALA A 348 9.89 -14.58 -15.44
C ALA A 348 8.73 -13.73 -14.83
N SER A 349 8.94 -13.04 -13.70
CA SER A 349 7.88 -12.25 -13.07
C SER A 349 7.61 -10.91 -13.76
N ILE A 350 8.57 -10.39 -14.51
CA ILE A 350 8.47 -9.11 -15.21
C ILE A 350 7.74 -9.28 -16.56
N THR A 351 7.85 -10.45 -17.19
CA THR A 351 7.25 -10.72 -18.50
C THR A 351 5.75 -10.85 -18.49
N THR A 352 5.14 -11.25 -17.38
CA THR A 352 3.72 -11.60 -17.42
C THR A 352 2.76 -10.45 -17.11
N GLY A 353 3.22 -9.28 -16.65
CA GLY A 353 2.29 -8.22 -16.20
C GLY A 353 1.20 -8.74 -15.24
N ALA A 354 1.26 -10.03 -14.95
CA ALA A 354 0.44 -10.73 -13.99
C ALA A 354 1.21 -10.72 -12.68
N SER A 355 0.78 -9.88 -11.75
CA SER A 355 1.09 -10.13 -10.37
C SER A 355 0.67 -11.57 -10.09
N LEU A 356 1.60 -12.47 -9.99
CA LEU A 356 1.33 -13.70 -9.27
C LEU A 356 1.04 -13.27 -7.83
N ILE A 357 -0.21 -13.34 -7.49
CA ILE A 357 -0.74 -13.14 -6.13
C ILE A 357 -0.36 -14.35 -5.29
#